data_999a2ef3eafa1c730c2e3a919a0c9df9
#
_entry.id   999a2ef3eafa1c730c2e3a919a0c9df9
#
_cell.length_a   1.000
_cell.length_b   1.000
_cell.length_c   1.000
_cell.angle_alpha   90.00
_cell.angle_beta   90.00
_cell.angle_gamma   90.00
#
_symmetry.space_group_name_H-M   'P 1'
#
loop_
_entity.id
_entity.type
_entity.pdbx_description
1 polymer ?
#
loop_
_entity_poly.entity_id
_entity_poly.type
_entity_poly.pdbx_seq_one_letter_code
_entity_poly.pdbx_strand_id
1 'polypeptide(L)'
;GFDKVAGTEARGFLFGAPLAIELGIGFIPVRKPNKLPREVISESYELEYGTDCLEIHKDSVKPGEKVLMLDDLLATGGTMIATANLIRRLGGIVEHAGFVISLPELGGEQKLIDCGVTSFSICEFEGE
;
A
#
# COMPACT_ATOMS: atom_id res chain seq x y z
N GLY A 1 5.64 12.88 11.38
CA GLY A 1 4.36 12.52 10.82
C GLY A 1 4.37 12.19 9.35
N PHE A 2 3.22 11.78 8.87
CA PHE A 2 3.03 11.41 7.48
C PHE A 2 2.37 12.56 6.73
N ASP A 3 2.72 12.69 5.44
CA ASP A 3 2.13 13.70 4.57
C ASP A 3 0.88 13.18 3.85
N LYS A 4 0.82 11.88 3.60
CA LYS A 4 -0.31 11.23 2.92
C LYS A 4 -0.48 9.80 3.39
N VAL A 5 -1.69 9.25 3.17
CA VAL A 5 -2.02 7.85 3.42
C VAL A 5 -2.40 7.20 2.09
N ALA A 6 -1.84 6.04 1.79
CA ALA A 6 -2.18 5.26 0.59
C ALA A 6 -2.97 4.03 1.01
N GLY A 7 -4.05 3.75 0.32
CA GLY A 7 -4.87 2.55 0.56
C GLY A 7 -5.22 1.88 -0.75
N THR A 8 -5.19 0.54 -0.76
CA THR A 8 -5.45 -0.27 -1.95
C THR A 8 -6.94 -0.63 -2.03
N GLU A 9 -7.51 -0.54 -3.24
CA GLU A 9 -8.92 -0.90 -3.43
C GLU A 9 -9.20 -2.36 -3.07
N ALA A 10 -10.33 -2.68 -2.55
CA ALA A 10 -11.31 -1.65 -2.10
C ALA A 10 -11.28 -1.54 -0.59
N ARG A 11 -10.86 -2.60 0.09
CA ARG A 11 -10.90 -2.68 1.56
C ARG A 11 -9.93 -1.73 2.25
N GLY A 12 -8.78 -1.47 1.62
CA GLY A 12 -7.84 -0.48 2.14
C GLY A 12 -8.43 0.93 2.21
N PHE A 13 -9.42 1.22 1.37
CA PHE A 13 -10.09 2.52 1.40
C PHE A 13 -10.92 2.72 2.66
N LEU A 14 -11.45 1.63 3.21
CA LEU A 14 -12.28 1.68 4.42
C LEU A 14 -11.48 2.13 5.64
N PHE A 15 -10.19 1.90 5.65
CA PHE A 15 -9.30 2.27 6.75
C PHE A 15 -8.44 3.47 6.40
N GLY A 16 -7.95 3.53 5.17
CA GLY A 16 -7.02 4.58 4.74
C GLY A 16 -7.68 5.95 4.65
N ALA A 17 -8.85 6.04 4.03
CA ALA A 17 -9.52 7.32 3.86
C ALA A 17 -9.94 7.93 5.20
N PRO A 18 -10.59 7.17 6.13
CA PRO A 18 -10.90 7.71 7.45
C PRO A 18 -9.67 8.16 8.23
N LEU A 19 -8.58 7.42 8.16
CA LEU A 19 -7.36 7.81 8.85
C LEU A 19 -6.78 9.10 8.28
N ALA A 20 -6.80 9.26 6.95
CA ALA A 20 -6.32 10.48 6.31
C ALA A 20 -7.13 11.69 6.79
N ILE A 21 -8.46 11.53 6.89
CA ILE A 21 -9.34 12.59 7.39
C ILE A 21 -8.98 12.93 8.83
N GLU A 22 -8.81 11.94 9.69
CA GLU A 22 -8.49 12.13 11.10
C GLU A 22 -7.15 12.86 11.28
N LEU A 23 -6.17 12.55 10.45
CA LEU A 23 -4.85 13.17 10.50
C LEU A 23 -4.79 14.50 9.73
N GLY A 24 -5.84 14.85 8.98
CA GLY A 24 -5.86 16.07 8.19
C GLY A 24 -4.90 16.06 7.01
N ILE A 25 -4.66 14.90 6.41
CA ILE A 25 -3.73 14.74 5.29
C ILE A 25 -4.43 14.07 4.09
N GLY A 26 -3.76 14.09 2.94
CA GLY A 26 -4.32 13.55 1.71
C GLY A 26 -4.37 12.03 1.69
N PHE A 27 -5.26 11.49 0.86
CA PHE A 27 -5.41 10.07 0.62
C PHE A 27 -5.05 9.73 -0.82
N ILE A 28 -4.24 8.67 -1.00
CA ILE A 28 -3.84 8.18 -2.31
C ILE A 28 -4.58 6.87 -2.59
N PRO A 29 -5.52 6.87 -3.53
CA PRO A 29 -6.18 5.61 -3.92
C PRO A 29 -5.25 4.82 -4.84
N VAL A 30 -5.00 3.56 -4.46
CA VAL A 30 -4.21 2.61 -5.25
C VAL A 30 -5.20 1.62 -5.85
N ARG A 31 -5.28 1.54 -7.17
CA ARG A 31 -6.36 0.81 -7.82
C ARG A 31 -5.87 -0.12 -8.92
N LYS A 32 -6.73 -1.06 -9.28
CA LYS A 32 -6.55 -1.91 -10.45
C LYS A 32 -6.61 -1.06 -11.72
N PRO A 33 -6.11 -1.57 -12.87
CA PRO A 33 -6.05 -0.78 -14.10
C PRO A 33 -7.39 -0.22 -14.56
N ASN A 34 -7.33 0.94 -15.21
CA ASN A 34 -8.46 1.59 -15.87
C ASN A 34 -9.55 2.13 -14.93
N LYS A 35 -9.24 2.35 -13.67
CA LYS A 35 -10.21 2.88 -12.70
C LYS A 35 -9.94 4.31 -12.26
N LEU A 36 -8.74 4.79 -12.49
CA LEU A 36 -8.36 6.15 -12.10
C LEU A 36 -8.56 7.12 -13.29
N PRO A 37 -9.14 8.29 -13.06
CA PRO A 37 -9.53 9.19 -14.15
C PRO A 37 -8.39 10.02 -14.74
N ARG A 38 -7.30 10.23 -13.99
CA ARG A 38 -6.19 11.05 -14.48
C ARG A 38 -5.03 10.15 -14.90
N GLU A 39 -3.98 10.78 -15.42
CA GLU A 39 -2.78 10.07 -15.84
C GLU A 39 -2.18 9.27 -14.68
N VAL A 40 -1.78 8.03 -14.97
CA VAL A 40 -1.32 7.09 -13.95
C VAL A 40 0.07 6.54 -14.26
N ILE A 41 0.73 6.00 -13.22
CA ILE A 41 1.84 5.07 -13.39
C ILE A 41 1.39 3.71 -12.87
N SER A 42 1.99 2.66 -13.39
CA SER A 42 1.60 1.27 -13.12
C SER A 42 2.75 0.44 -12.60
N GLU A 43 2.42 -0.55 -11.79
CA GLU A 43 3.38 -1.54 -11.30
C GLU A 43 2.70 -2.90 -11.30
N SER A 44 3.33 -3.89 -11.92
CA SER A 44 2.81 -5.25 -11.92
C SER A 44 3.37 -6.05 -10.75
N TYR A 45 2.65 -7.05 -10.33
CA TYR A 45 3.09 -7.97 -9.28
C TYR A 45 2.58 -9.38 -9.58
N GLU A 46 3.28 -10.36 -9.05
CA GLU A 46 2.95 -11.76 -9.32
C GLU A 46 1.89 -12.28 -8.35
N LEU A 47 0.98 -13.04 -8.89
CA LEU A 47 -0.01 -13.82 -8.14
C LEU A 47 0.43 -15.27 -8.14
N GLU A 48 -0.27 -16.11 -7.40
CA GLU A 48 -0.05 -17.56 -7.45
C GLU A 48 -0.25 -18.07 -8.88
N TYR A 49 -1.24 -17.53 -9.58
CA TYR A 49 -1.53 -17.87 -10.96
C TYR A 49 -1.62 -16.58 -11.79
N GLY A 50 -0.53 -16.26 -12.50
CA GLY A 50 -0.47 -15.10 -13.35
C GLY A 50 0.06 -13.84 -12.66
N THR A 51 -0.29 -12.69 -13.22
CA THR A 51 0.14 -11.39 -12.71
C THR A 51 -1.05 -10.45 -12.64
N ASP A 52 -0.91 -9.43 -11.82
CA ASP A 52 -1.87 -8.34 -11.75
C ASP A 52 -1.10 -7.02 -11.73
N CYS A 53 -1.81 -5.92 -11.73
CA CYS A 53 -1.24 -4.59 -11.85
C CYS A 53 -1.98 -3.62 -10.96
N LEU A 54 -1.24 -2.68 -10.39
CA LEU A 54 -1.81 -1.57 -9.63
C LEU A 54 -1.40 -0.25 -10.26
N GLU A 55 -2.24 0.76 -10.07
CA GLU A 55 -2.00 2.10 -10.59
C GLU A 55 -2.24 3.15 -9.51
N ILE A 56 -1.46 4.23 -9.57
CA ILE A 56 -1.74 5.45 -8.83
C ILE A 56 -1.67 6.63 -9.80
N HIS A 57 -2.33 7.73 -9.45
CA HIS A 57 -2.21 8.94 -10.24
C HIS A 57 -0.77 9.45 -10.25
N LYS A 58 -0.31 9.89 -11.39
CA LYS A 58 1.04 10.39 -11.57
C LYS A 58 1.35 11.60 -10.69
N ASP A 59 0.34 12.37 -10.33
CA ASP A 59 0.46 13.54 -9.47
C ASP A 59 0.12 13.29 -8.00
N SER A 60 0.01 12.02 -7.59
CA SER A 60 -0.39 11.64 -6.23
C SER A 60 0.63 12.01 -5.15
N VAL A 61 1.90 11.97 -5.50
CA VAL A 61 2.99 12.12 -4.53
C VAL A 61 4.00 13.13 -5.06
N LYS A 62 4.42 14.05 -4.19
CA LYS A 62 5.52 14.96 -4.49
C LYS A 62 6.81 14.38 -3.91
N PRO A 63 7.97 14.64 -4.57
CA PRO A 63 9.23 14.14 -4.06
C PRO A 63 9.46 14.55 -2.60
N GLY A 64 9.86 13.58 -1.78
CA GLY A 64 10.15 13.80 -0.36
C GLY A 64 8.94 13.64 0.57
N GLU A 65 7.73 13.50 0.04
CA GLU A 65 6.56 13.28 0.90
C GLU A 65 6.61 11.91 1.56
N LYS A 66 6.24 11.86 2.84
CA LYS A 66 6.20 10.61 3.61
C LYS A 66 4.81 10.03 3.53
N VAL A 67 4.73 8.78 3.10
CA VAL A 67 3.45 8.10 2.87
C VAL A 67 3.34 6.87 3.76
N LEU A 68 2.20 6.76 4.46
CA LEU A 68 1.84 5.57 5.21
C LEU A 68 0.92 4.72 4.34
N MET A 69 1.27 3.44 4.15
CA MET A 69 0.40 2.49 3.45
C MET A 69 -0.51 1.77 4.43
N LEU A 70 -1.77 1.58 4.05
CA LEU A 70 -2.73 0.84 4.87
C LEU A 70 -3.50 -0.15 4.02
N ASP A 71 -3.76 -1.33 4.59
CA ASP A 71 -4.66 -2.31 4.00
C ASP A 71 -5.30 -3.12 5.13
N ASP A 72 -6.25 -3.97 4.77
CA ASP A 72 -6.93 -4.81 5.75
C ASP A 72 -6.11 -6.05 6.12
N LEU A 73 -5.41 -6.64 5.17
CA LEU A 73 -4.76 -7.93 5.34
C LEU A 73 -3.33 -7.95 4.80
N LEU A 74 -2.40 -8.38 5.65
CA LEU A 74 -1.03 -8.70 5.21
C LEU A 74 -0.90 -10.21 5.09
N ALA A 75 -0.78 -10.69 3.86
CA ALA A 75 -0.54 -12.10 3.56
C ALA A 75 0.84 -12.26 2.95
N THR A 76 0.96 -12.31 1.64
CA THR A 76 2.24 -12.49 0.95
C THR A 76 3.02 -11.20 0.73
N GLY A 77 2.36 -10.06 0.81
CA GLY A 77 3.01 -8.76 0.70
C GLY A 77 3.14 -8.20 -0.72
N GLY A 78 2.76 -8.96 -1.75
CA GLY A 78 2.96 -8.54 -3.14
C GLY A 78 2.29 -7.21 -3.48
N THR A 79 1.05 -7.03 -3.06
CA THR A 79 0.29 -5.80 -3.30
C THR A 79 0.96 -4.59 -2.64
N MET A 80 1.43 -4.76 -1.40
CA MET A 80 2.08 -3.67 -0.67
C MET A 80 3.44 -3.30 -1.26
N ILE A 81 4.19 -4.29 -1.74
CA ILE A 81 5.47 -4.05 -2.40
C ILE A 81 5.25 -3.27 -3.69
N ALA A 82 4.26 -3.65 -4.49
CA ALA A 82 3.90 -2.91 -5.70
C ALA A 82 3.50 -1.47 -5.38
N THR A 83 2.71 -1.28 -4.32
CA THR A 83 2.29 0.04 -3.86
C THR A 83 3.50 0.89 -3.45
N ALA A 84 4.42 0.31 -2.68
CA ALA A 84 5.64 1.00 -2.26
C ALA A 84 6.48 1.42 -3.46
N ASN A 85 6.62 0.53 -4.44
CA ASN A 85 7.38 0.83 -5.65
C ASN A 85 6.77 2.00 -6.43
N LEU A 86 5.45 2.04 -6.56
CA LEU A 86 4.76 3.14 -7.22
C LEU A 86 5.04 4.47 -6.53
N ILE A 87 4.90 4.50 -5.21
CA ILE A 87 5.12 5.72 -4.43
C ILE A 87 6.58 6.18 -4.56
N ARG A 88 7.52 5.24 -4.47
CA ARG A 88 8.95 5.53 -4.57
C ARG A 88 9.34 6.03 -5.95
N ARG A 89 8.70 5.53 -7.00
CA ARG A 89 8.94 6.00 -8.37
C ARG A 89 8.55 7.46 -8.55
N LEU A 90 7.61 7.95 -7.76
CA LEU A 90 7.23 9.38 -7.77
C LEU A 90 8.09 10.22 -6.82
N GLY A 91 9.05 9.61 -6.14
CA GLY A 91 9.93 10.29 -5.20
C GLY A 91 9.45 10.31 -3.76
N GLY A 92 8.39 9.56 -3.45
CA GLY A 92 7.87 9.48 -2.09
C GLY A 92 8.72 8.59 -1.19
N ILE A 93 8.56 8.79 0.12
CA ILE A 93 9.24 8.01 1.15
C ILE A 93 8.22 7.08 1.79
N VAL A 94 8.48 5.77 1.72
CA VAL A 94 7.61 4.74 2.29
C VAL A 94 8.44 3.87 3.22
N GLU A 95 8.16 3.96 4.51
CA GLU A 95 8.91 3.20 5.51
C GLU A 95 7.99 2.39 6.42
N HIS A 96 6.67 2.63 6.36
CA HIS A 96 5.70 1.99 7.25
C HIS A 96 4.45 1.56 6.52
N ALA A 97 3.91 0.41 6.94
CA ALA A 97 2.63 -0.10 6.47
C ALA A 97 1.83 -0.65 7.65
N GLY A 98 0.54 -0.32 7.70
CA GLY A 98 -0.36 -0.79 8.74
C GLY A 98 -1.41 -1.73 8.19
N PHE A 99 -1.79 -2.73 8.99
CA PHE A 99 -2.79 -3.74 8.63
C PHE A 99 -3.71 -4.02 9.80
N VAL A 100 -4.95 -4.37 9.49
CA VAL A 100 -5.88 -4.84 10.53
C VAL A 100 -5.51 -6.26 10.91
N ILE A 101 -5.24 -7.11 9.93
CA ILE A 101 -4.94 -8.53 10.12
C ILE A 101 -3.63 -8.88 9.43
N SER A 102 -2.80 -9.70 10.08
CA SER A 102 -1.59 -10.26 9.48
C SER A 102 -1.66 -11.78 9.53
N LEU A 103 -1.16 -12.43 8.46
CA LEU A 103 -0.96 -13.87 8.39
C LEU A 103 0.55 -14.13 8.35
N PRO A 104 1.23 -14.20 9.52
CA PRO A 104 2.70 -14.19 9.56
C PRO A 104 3.35 -15.34 8.80
N GLU A 105 2.70 -16.49 8.72
CA GLU A 105 3.28 -17.67 8.08
C GLU A 105 3.37 -17.55 6.56
N LEU A 106 2.69 -16.58 5.96
CA LEU A 106 2.75 -16.37 4.51
C LEU A 106 3.94 -15.51 4.08
N GLY A 107 4.71 -14.98 5.03
CA GLY A 107 5.98 -14.33 4.75
C GLY A 107 5.91 -12.89 4.25
N GLY A 108 4.74 -12.26 4.29
CA GLY A 108 4.59 -10.88 3.82
C GLY A 108 5.41 -9.88 4.62
N GLU A 109 5.47 -10.05 5.94
CA GLU A 109 6.24 -9.15 6.80
C GLU A 109 7.72 -9.14 6.42
N GLN A 110 8.30 -10.32 6.20
CA GLN A 110 9.71 -10.41 5.82
C GLN A 110 9.97 -9.77 4.45
N LYS A 111 9.06 -9.96 3.50
CA LYS A 111 9.18 -9.34 2.19
C LYS A 111 9.13 -7.82 2.28
N LEU A 112 8.30 -7.28 3.16
CA LEU A 112 8.24 -5.84 3.39
C LEU A 112 9.52 -5.33 4.02
N ILE A 113 10.07 -6.04 5.01
CA ILE A 113 11.35 -5.69 5.64
C ILE A 113 12.45 -5.64 4.58
N ASP A 114 12.51 -6.66 3.70
CA ASP A 114 13.50 -6.72 2.62
C ASP A 114 13.37 -5.54 1.65
N CYS A 115 12.17 -4.97 1.57
CA CYS A 115 11.86 -3.82 0.73
C CYS A 115 12.04 -2.48 1.49
N GLY A 116 12.45 -2.54 2.76
CA GLY A 116 12.66 -1.33 3.57
C GLY A 116 11.40 -0.81 4.24
N VAL A 117 10.38 -1.64 4.41
CA VAL A 117 9.11 -1.25 5.02
C VAL A 117 8.89 -2.03 6.32
N THR A 118 8.64 -1.29 7.39
CA THR A 118 8.26 -1.87 8.68
C THR A 118 6.75 -1.96 8.74
N SER A 119 6.22 -3.14 9.03
CA SER A 119 4.78 -3.35 9.13
C SER A 119 4.32 -3.44 10.59
N PHE A 120 3.07 -3.09 10.83
CA PHE A 120 2.41 -3.33 12.10
C PHE A 120 0.98 -3.78 11.83
N SER A 121 0.44 -4.60 12.75
CA SER A 121 -0.92 -5.13 12.59
C SER A 121 -1.62 -5.15 13.95
N ILE A 122 -2.95 -5.08 13.90
CA ILE A 122 -3.78 -5.14 15.11
C ILE A 122 -3.94 -6.59 15.56
N CYS A 123 -4.18 -7.50 14.62
CA CYS A 123 -4.40 -8.92 14.90
C CYS A 123 -3.54 -9.79 14.02
N GLU A 124 -3.12 -10.94 14.55
CA GLU A 124 -2.39 -11.96 13.79
C GLU A 124 -3.12 -13.28 13.87
N PHE A 125 -3.17 -14.00 12.75
CA PHE A 125 -3.76 -15.34 12.67
C PHE A 125 -2.77 -16.28 12.06
N GLU A 126 -2.61 -17.46 12.68
CA GLU A 126 -1.65 -18.46 12.21
C GLU A 126 -2.22 -19.28 11.06
N GLY A 127 -1.35 -19.69 10.14
CA GLY A 127 -1.56 -20.76 9.18
C GLY A 127 -2.58 -20.54 8.08
N GLU A 128 -3.21 -19.44 8.04
CA GLU A 128 -4.31 -19.27 7.09
C GLU A 128 -4.13 -18.02 6.24
#